data_fe97aaa5aefd72cb0bd545ad3fb4f411
#
_entry.id   fe97aaa5aefd72cb0bd545ad3fb4f411
#
_cell.length_a   1.000
_cell.length_b   1.000
_cell.length_c   1.000
_cell.angle_alpha   90.00
_cell.angle_beta   90.00
_cell.angle_gamma   90.00
#
_symmetry.space_group_name_H-M   'P 1'
#
loop_
_entity.id
_entity.type
_entity.pdbx_description
1 polymer ?
#
loop_
_entity_poly.entity_id
_entity_poly.type
_entity_poly.pdbx_seq_one_letter_code
_entity_poly.pdbx_strand_id
1 'polypeptide(L)'
;SDIAIAVAVEDGLFTPVIRDAEAKSLSKLSKEMKELAEKARSKKLMPNEYQGGSFSISNLGMFGIDNFDAVINPPHGAILAVGAGLKKPIVNEDNTIAVSNVMSLTLSVDHRVIDGALGAELMQNITKYLEDPVLMMA
;
A
#
# COMPACT_ATOMS: atom_id res chain seq x y z
N SER A 1 6.51 11.92 4.13
CA SER A 1 6.75 10.80 3.19
C SER A 1 5.90 10.97 1.94
N ASP A 2 6.51 10.76 0.80
CA ASP A 2 5.85 10.82 -0.50
C ASP A 2 5.66 9.39 -1.01
N ILE A 3 4.40 8.98 -1.15
CA ILE A 3 4.03 7.61 -1.45
C ILE A 3 3.39 7.54 -2.84
N ALA A 4 3.97 6.74 -3.71
CA ALA A 4 3.41 6.46 -5.03
C ALA A 4 2.36 5.34 -4.94
N ILE A 5 1.22 5.54 -5.59
CA ILE A 5 0.15 4.55 -5.62
C ILE A 5 -0.03 4.05 -7.06
N ALA A 6 0.08 2.75 -7.26
CA ALA A 6 -0.12 2.16 -8.57
C ALA A 6 -1.61 2.23 -8.97
N VAL A 7 -1.88 2.83 -10.12
CA VAL A 7 -3.24 2.96 -10.69
C VAL A 7 -3.25 2.31 -12.07
N ALA A 8 -4.03 1.25 -12.22
CA ALA A 8 -4.23 0.62 -13.51
C ALA A 8 -5.07 1.51 -14.43
N VAL A 9 -4.63 1.63 -15.68
CA VAL A 9 -5.33 2.35 -16.75
C VAL A 9 -5.45 1.42 -17.95
N GLU A 10 -6.28 1.81 -18.95
CA GLU A 10 -6.57 0.95 -20.10
C GLU A 10 -5.30 0.45 -20.83
N ASP A 11 -4.31 1.32 -21.00
CA ASP A 11 -3.09 1.02 -21.75
C ASP A 11 -1.85 0.80 -20.88
N GLY A 12 -2.01 0.58 -19.57
CA GLY A 12 -0.86 0.40 -18.71
C GLY A 12 -1.06 0.79 -17.26
N LEU A 13 -0.06 1.45 -16.69
CA LEU A 13 0.01 1.77 -15.27
C LEU A 13 0.54 3.20 -15.09
N PHE A 14 -0.12 3.97 -14.23
CA PHE A 14 0.41 5.21 -13.69
C PHE A 14 0.66 5.07 -12.19
N THR A 15 1.62 5.83 -11.68
CA THR A 15 1.99 5.84 -10.26
C THR A 15 1.96 7.27 -9.70
N PRO A 16 0.75 7.87 -9.56
CA PRO A 16 0.65 9.18 -8.93
C PRO A 16 1.20 9.15 -7.51
N VAL A 17 1.77 10.27 -7.06
CA VAL A 17 2.43 10.40 -5.77
C VAL A 17 1.59 11.27 -4.83
N ILE A 18 1.30 10.73 -3.66
CA ILE A 18 0.73 11.50 -2.55
C ILE A 18 1.88 12.08 -1.75
N ARG A 19 1.98 13.40 -1.73
CA ARG A 19 3.03 14.14 -1.02
C ARG A 19 2.67 14.32 0.45
N ASP A 20 3.67 14.25 1.32
CA ASP A 20 3.53 14.49 2.76
C ASP A 20 2.34 13.72 3.37
N ALA A 21 2.25 12.43 3.06
CA ALA A 21 1.11 11.58 3.43
C ALA A 21 0.85 11.61 4.94
N GLU A 22 1.89 11.62 5.77
CA GLU A 22 1.78 11.65 7.23
C GLU A 22 1.19 12.94 7.78
N ALA A 23 1.23 14.02 7.03
CA ALA A 23 0.68 15.32 7.44
C ALA A 23 -0.81 15.49 7.08
N LYS A 24 -1.43 14.48 6.45
CA LYS A 24 -2.79 14.54 5.94
C LYS A 24 -3.73 13.63 6.73
N SER A 25 -4.98 14.07 6.89
CA SER A 25 -6.03 13.22 7.45
C SER A 25 -6.44 12.12 6.46
N LEU A 26 -7.06 11.05 6.97
CA LEU A 26 -7.57 9.96 6.12
C LEU A 26 -8.56 10.46 5.07
N SER A 27 -9.45 11.39 5.44
CA SER A 27 -10.41 11.98 4.50
C SER A 27 -9.71 12.76 3.38
N LYS A 28 -8.65 13.50 3.71
CA LYS A 28 -7.86 14.24 2.72
C LYS A 28 -7.09 13.28 1.80
N LEU A 29 -6.47 12.25 2.36
CA LEU A 29 -5.79 11.21 1.58
C LEU A 29 -6.74 10.51 0.62
N SER A 30 -7.94 10.14 1.08
CA SER A 30 -8.95 9.50 0.25
C SER A 30 -9.41 10.39 -0.91
N LYS A 31 -9.65 11.67 -0.64
CA LYS A 31 -10.06 12.64 -1.66
C LYS A 31 -8.95 12.83 -2.71
N GLU A 32 -7.74 13.09 -2.26
CA GLU A 32 -6.58 13.29 -3.13
C GLU A 32 -6.30 12.05 -3.99
N MET A 33 -6.41 10.84 -3.40
CA MET A 33 -6.24 9.60 -4.14
C MET A 33 -7.27 9.44 -5.26
N LYS A 34 -8.54 9.76 -4.99
CA LYS A 34 -9.60 9.71 -6.00
C LYS A 34 -9.35 10.70 -7.14
N GLU A 35 -8.93 11.91 -6.83
CA GLU A 35 -8.60 12.93 -7.82
C GLU A 35 -7.42 12.50 -8.70
N LEU A 36 -6.36 11.97 -8.09
CA LEU A 36 -5.19 11.48 -8.82
C LEU A 36 -5.53 10.26 -9.69
N ALA A 37 -6.34 9.33 -9.19
CA ALA A 37 -6.78 8.17 -9.96
C ALA A 37 -7.62 8.58 -11.18
N GLU A 38 -8.51 9.56 -11.03
CA GLU A 38 -9.30 10.11 -12.13
C GLU A 38 -8.42 10.77 -13.17
N LYS A 39 -7.45 11.58 -12.75
CA LYS A 39 -6.46 12.19 -13.65
C LYS A 39 -5.63 11.12 -14.39
N ALA A 40 -5.25 10.04 -13.70
CA ALA A 40 -4.51 8.95 -14.30
C ALA A 40 -5.31 8.27 -15.40
N ARG A 41 -6.59 7.96 -15.13
CA ARG A 41 -7.48 7.31 -16.10
C ARG A 41 -7.80 8.19 -17.30
N SER A 42 -7.92 9.50 -17.11
CA SER A 42 -8.15 10.47 -18.17
C SER A 42 -6.87 10.97 -18.83
N LYS A 43 -5.71 10.42 -18.46
CA LYS A 43 -4.39 10.78 -19.00
C LYS A 43 -4.04 12.26 -18.80
N LYS A 44 -4.47 12.84 -17.70
CA LYS A 44 -4.25 14.27 -17.37
C LYS A 44 -3.24 14.48 -16.24
N LEU A 45 -2.52 13.43 -15.80
CA LEU A 45 -1.47 13.56 -14.81
C LEU A 45 -0.32 14.42 -15.34
N MET A 46 0.08 15.41 -14.54
CA MET A 46 1.26 16.22 -14.82
C MET A 46 2.52 15.51 -14.29
N PRO A 47 3.71 15.74 -14.88
CA PRO A 47 4.94 15.10 -14.42
C PRO A 47 5.23 15.26 -12.92
N ASN A 48 4.94 16.41 -12.34
CA ASN A 48 5.12 16.65 -10.90
C ASN A 48 4.13 15.84 -10.02
N GLU A 49 3.11 15.23 -10.60
CA GLU A 49 2.13 14.40 -9.89
C GLU A 49 2.51 12.92 -9.87
N TYR A 50 3.42 12.45 -10.73
CA TYR A 50 3.86 11.05 -10.76
C TYR A 50 5.37 10.84 -10.64
N GLN A 51 6.16 11.89 -10.54
CA GLN A 51 7.62 11.81 -10.32
C GLN A 51 7.96 11.98 -8.85
N GLY A 52 9.04 11.35 -8.42
CA GLY A 52 9.51 11.40 -7.04
C GLY A 52 8.93 10.29 -6.17
N GLY A 53 8.96 10.53 -4.87
CA GLY A 53 8.59 9.51 -3.88
C GLY A 53 9.72 8.54 -3.58
N SER A 54 9.57 7.78 -2.51
CA SER A 54 10.56 6.80 -2.05
C SER A 54 9.98 5.41 -1.83
N PHE A 55 8.67 5.30 -1.84
CA PHE A 55 7.92 4.10 -1.51
C PHE A 55 6.67 4.01 -2.39
N SER A 56 6.31 2.80 -2.78
CA SER A 56 5.12 2.56 -3.60
C SER A 56 4.15 1.59 -2.92
N ILE A 57 2.87 1.73 -3.23
CA ILE A 57 1.83 0.79 -2.85
C ILE A 57 1.11 0.31 -4.10
N SER A 58 0.95 -1.00 -4.23
CA SER A 58 0.17 -1.64 -5.28
C SER A 58 -0.95 -2.46 -4.66
N ASN A 59 -2.18 -2.19 -5.01
CA ASN A 59 -3.34 -2.91 -4.48
C ASN A 59 -4.05 -3.63 -5.63
N LEU A 60 -4.12 -4.96 -5.55
CA LEU A 60 -4.85 -5.82 -6.48
C LEU A 60 -6.05 -6.50 -5.83
N GLY A 61 -6.44 -6.04 -4.65
CA GLY A 61 -7.58 -6.61 -3.92
C GLY A 61 -8.90 -6.49 -4.67
N MET A 62 -9.10 -5.44 -5.47
CA MET A 62 -10.29 -5.27 -6.29
C MET A 62 -10.42 -6.35 -7.38
N PHE A 63 -9.34 -7.02 -7.72
CA PHE A 63 -9.34 -8.14 -8.67
C PHE A 63 -9.45 -9.51 -7.99
N GLY A 64 -9.66 -9.54 -6.68
CA GLY A 64 -9.76 -10.78 -5.89
C GLY A 64 -8.42 -11.49 -5.65
N ILE A 65 -7.30 -10.84 -5.88
CA ILE A 65 -5.97 -11.42 -5.65
C ILE A 65 -5.69 -11.49 -4.16
N ASP A 66 -5.48 -12.69 -3.65
CA ASP A 66 -5.20 -12.93 -2.23
C ASP A 66 -3.80 -12.43 -1.86
N ASN A 67 -2.78 -12.84 -2.60
CA ASN A 67 -1.38 -12.57 -2.31
C ASN A 67 -0.59 -12.44 -3.60
N PHE A 68 0.31 -11.47 -3.67
CA PHE A 68 1.20 -11.28 -4.81
C PHE A 68 2.47 -10.54 -4.40
N ASP A 69 3.50 -10.69 -5.21
CA ASP A 69 4.76 -9.96 -5.08
C ASP A 69 4.79 -8.83 -6.12
N ALA A 70 4.90 -7.60 -5.66
CA ALA A 70 5.02 -6.45 -6.54
C ALA A 70 6.48 -6.20 -6.92
N VAL A 71 6.70 -5.74 -8.15
CA VAL A 71 8.02 -5.36 -8.63
C VAL A 71 8.33 -3.93 -8.21
N ILE A 72 9.50 -3.72 -7.64
CA ILE A 72 9.96 -2.40 -7.21
C ILE A 72 10.00 -1.45 -8.42
N ASN A 73 9.49 -0.25 -8.23
CA ASN A 73 9.48 0.81 -9.23
C ASN A 73 10.66 1.77 -8.99
N PRO A 74 11.80 1.60 -9.68
CA PRO A 74 12.95 2.47 -9.46
C PRO A 74 12.59 3.95 -9.70
N PRO A 75 13.15 4.89 -8.94
CA PRO A 75 14.20 4.74 -7.93
C PRO A 75 13.71 4.44 -6.51
N HIS A 76 12.48 3.99 -6.34
CA HIS A 76 11.95 3.66 -5.01
C HIS A 76 12.70 2.47 -4.39
N GLY A 77 12.84 2.48 -3.07
CA GLY A 77 13.53 1.41 -2.34
C GLY A 77 12.63 0.24 -1.95
N ALA A 78 11.33 0.42 -2.00
CA ALA A 78 10.38 -0.61 -1.58
C ALA A 78 9.00 -0.43 -2.23
N ILE A 79 8.25 -1.52 -2.29
CA ILE A 79 6.85 -1.52 -2.69
C ILE A 79 6.05 -2.48 -1.82
N LEU A 80 4.88 -2.03 -1.36
CA LEU A 80 3.94 -2.82 -0.59
C LEU A 80 2.83 -3.34 -1.51
N ALA A 81 2.70 -4.66 -1.57
CA ALA A 81 1.60 -5.34 -2.26
C ALA A 81 0.44 -5.58 -1.29
N VAL A 82 -0.75 -5.13 -1.65
CA VAL A 82 -1.97 -5.26 -0.84
C VAL A 82 -2.95 -6.18 -1.56
N GLY A 83 -3.26 -7.32 -0.94
CA GLY A 83 -4.21 -8.30 -1.45
C GLY A 83 -5.66 -8.01 -1.04
N ALA A 84 -6.56 -8.88 -1.47
CA ALA A 84 -7.98 -8.77 -1.17
C ALA A 84 -8.28 -9.06 0.30
N GLY A 85 -9.27 -8.37 0.85
CA GLY A 85 -9.87 -8.74 2.14
C GLY A 85 -10.77 -9.97 1.95
N LEU A 86 -10.35 -11.11 2.50
CA LEU A 86 -11.04 -12.39 2.36
C LEU A 86 -11.43 -12.94 3.72
N LYS A 87 -12.57 -13.63 3.78
CA LYS A 87 -12.95 -14.38 4.96
C LYS A 87 -12.09 -15.63 5.08
N LYS A 88 -11.38 -15.76 6.19
CA LYS A 88 -10.51 -16.91 6.47
C LYS A 88 -10.71 -17.40 7.89
N PRO A 89 -10.50 -18.72 8.13
CA PRO A 89 -10.45 -19.23 9.50
C PRO A 89 -9.17 -18.71 10.19
N ILE A 90 -9.35 -18.23 11.39
CA ILE A 90 -8.22 -17.82 12.25
C ILE A 90 -8.26 -18.60 13.55
N VAL A 91 -7.11 -18.74 14.19
CA VAL A 91 -6.98 -19.34 15.51
C VAL A 91 -6.88 -18.22 16.54
N ASN A 92 -7.82 -18.18 17.48
CA ASN A 92 -7.80 -17.25 18.59
C ASN A 92 -6.76 -17.64 19.65
N GLU A 93 -6.47 -16.74 20.60
CA GLU A 93 -5.53 -16.99 21.69
C GLU A 93 -5.94 -18.18 22.58
N ASP A 94 -7.24 -18.43 22.71
CA ASP A 94 -7.81 -19.56 23.47
C ASP A 94 -7.87 -20.87 22.67
N ASN A 95 -7.21 -20.94 21.50
CA ASN A 95 -7.19 -22.08 20.59
C ASN A 95 -8.56 -22.43 19.93
N THR A 96 -9.50 -21.52 19.97
CA THR A 96 -10.74 -21.66 19.19
C THR A 96 -10.55 -21.12 17.77
N ILE A 97 -11.32 -21.67 16.82
CA ILE A 97 -11.31 -21.23 15.43
C ILE A 97 -12.46 -20.25 15.20
N ALA A 98 -12.15 -19.12 14.60
CA ALA A 98 -13.14 -18.13 14.21
C ALA A 98 -12.99 -17.74 12.73
N VAL A 99 -14.02 -17.16 12.15
CA VAL A 99 -13.98 -16.59 10.80
C VAL A 99 -13.70 -15.09 10.92
N SER A 100 -12.69 -14.60 10.19
CA SER A 100 -12.33 -13.19 10.17
C SER A 100 -12.01 -12.72 8.77
N ASN A 101 -12.13 -11.42 8.55
CA ASN A 101 -11.63 -10.80 7.33
C ASN A 101 -10.12 -10.58 7.45
N VAL A 102 -9.37 -11.17 6.53
CA VAL A 102 -7.91 -11.14 6.53
C VAL A 102 -7.43 -10.68 5.16
N MET A 103 -6.43 -9.80 5.13
CA MET A 103 -5.72 -9.45 3.91
C MET A 103 -4.23 -9.73 4.07
N SER A 104 -3.59 -10.08 2.96
CA SER A 104 -2.14 -10.29 2.92
C SER A 104 -1.43 -9.03 2.45
N LEU A 105 -0.35 -8.69 3.13
CA LEU A 105 0.56 -7.62 2.76
C LEU A 105 1.93 -8.23 2.47
N THR A 106 2.54 -7.87 1.35
CA THR A 106 3.86 -8.33 0.96
C THR A 106 4.75 -7.16 0.61
N LEU A 107 5.88 -7.04 1.28
CA LEU A 107 6.85 -5.99 1.05
C LEU A 107 8.01 -6.51 0.20
N SER A 108 8.23 -5.89 -0.94
CA SER A 108 9.44 -6.09 -1.75
C SER A 108 10.40 -4.93 -1.48
N VAL A 109 11.67 -5.23 -1.24
CA VAL A 109 12.68 -4.22 -0.91
C VAL A 109 13.89 -4.34 -1.83
N ASP A 110 14.52 -3.20 -2.11
CA ASP A 110 15.81 -3.16 -2.75
C ASP A 110 16.89 -3.43 -1.69
N HIS A 111 17.47 -4.62 -1.73
CA HIS A 111 18.40 -5.08 -0.71
C HIS A 111 19.73 -4.29 -0.70
N ARG A 112 19.93 -3.42 -1.65
CA ARG A 112 21.10 -2.48 -1.64
C ARG A 112 20.90 -1.35 -0.63
N VAL A 113 19.65 -1.06 -0.26
CA VAL A 113 19.29 0.05 0.65
C VAL A 113 18.50 -0.40 1.88
N ILE A 114 17.84 -1.55 1.82
CA ILE A 114 17.01 -2.08 2.91
C ILE A 114 17.36 -3.56 3.11
N ASP A 115 17.76 -3.91 4.32
CA ASP A 115 17.99 -5.31 4.69
C ASP A 115 16.70 -6.00 5.14
N GLY A 116 16.75 -7.33 5.27
CA GLY A 116 15.59 -8.13 5.65
C GLY A 116 15.06 -7.79 7.04
N ALA A 117 15.93 -7.50 7.99
CA ALA A 117 15.52 -7.15 9.36
C ALA A 117 14.76 -5.82 9.39
N LEU A 118 15.26 -4.82 8.70
CA LEU A 118 14.61 -3.51 8.60
C LEU A 118 13.24 -3.62 7.91
N GLY A 119 13.16 -4.39 6.82
CA GLY A 119 11.90 -4.66 6.13
C GLY A 119 10.88 -5.36 7.02
N ALA A 120 11.32 -6.38 7.77
CA ALA A 120 10.47 -7.11 8.72
C ALA A 120 9.97 -6.20 9.85
N GLU A 121 10.82 -5.34 10.39
CA GLU A 121 10.45 -4.36 11.42
C GLU A 121 9.39 -3.38 10.91
N LEU A 122 9.54 -2.88 9.69
CA LEU A 122 8.53 -2.03 9.05
C LEU A 122 7.19 -2.76 8.93
N MET A 123 7.20 -4.01 8.49
CA MET A 123 5.98 -4.81 8.35
C MET A 123 5.30 -5.09 9.68
N GLN A 124 6.05 -5.33 10.73
CA GLN A 124 5.49 -5.47 12.09
C GLN A 124 4.77 -4.20 12.53
N ASN A 125 5.36 -3.03 12.28
CA ASN A 125 4.74 -1.75 12.62
C ASN A 125 3.49 -1.48 11.78
N ILE A 126 3.53 -1.73 10.48
CA ILE A 126 2.36 -1.56 9.60
C ILE A 126 1.21 -2.44 10.08
N THR A 127 1.47 -3.72 10.35
CA THR A 127 0.46 -4.67 10.84
C THR A 127 -0.12 -4.21 12.18
N LYS A 128 0.72 -3.80 13.10
CA LYS A 128 0.31 -3.29 14.41
C LYS A 128 -0.66 -2.12 14.30
N TYR A 129 -0.35 -1.12 13.47
CA TYR A 129 -1.21 0.05 13.30
C TYR A 129 -2.49 -0.24 12.52
N LEU A 130 -2.47 -1.19 11.59
CA LEU A 130 -3.67 -1.61 10.87
C LEU A 130 -4.62 -2.42 11.75
N GLU A 131 -4.08 -3.28 12.62
CA GLU A 131 -4.87 -4.09 13.55
C GLU A 131 -5.40 -3.29 14.74
N ASP A 132 -4.72 -2.21 15.11
CA ASP A 132 -5.15 -1.28 16.16
C ASP A 132 -5.02 0.18 15.68
N PRO A 133 -5.99 0.66 14.87
CA PRO A 133 -5.91 1.99 14.26
C PRO A 133 -5.88 3.15 15.26
N VAL A 134 -6.35 2.93 16.48
CA VAL A 134 -6.32 3.95 17.55
C VAL A 134 -4.88 4.39 17.86
N LEU A 135 -3.90 3.49 17.70
CA LEU A 135 -2.49 3.81 17.90
C LEU A 135 -1.97 4.89 16.94
N MET A 136 -2.59 5.04 15.77
CA MET A 136 -2.21 6.07 14.79
C MET A 136 -2.68 7.48 15.20
N MET A 137 -3.53 7.58 16.20
CA MET A 137 -4.09 8.85 16.69
C MET A 137 -3.30 9.40 17.89
N ALA A 138 -2.33 8.67 18.37
CA ALA A 138 -1.51 9.06 19.51
C ALA A 138 -0.35 10.00 19.12
#